data_8d3967db13c92459025f156c5e410bb4
#
_entry.id   8d3967db13c92459025f156c5e410bb4
#
_cell.length_a   1.000
_cell.length_b   1.000
_cell.length_c   1.000
_cell.angle_alpha   90.00
_cell.angle_beta   90.00
_cell.angle_gamma   90.00
#
_symmetry.space_group_name_H-M   'P 1'
#
loop_
_entity.id
_entity.type
_entity.pdbx_description
1 polymer ?
#
loop_
_entity_poly.entity_id
_entity_poly.type
_entity_poly.pdbx_seq_one_letter_code
_entity_poly.pdbx_strand_id
1 'polypeptide(L)'
;YWGEPFPIVYDENDLPVAVPESMLPVLLPEVDDYSPKTFADDDADSAPEPPLSRATEWTTVELDLGDGPKKYRRETNTMPNWAGSCWYYLRYLDPADDRRFVDPAVERYWMDRGGEQGGGVDLYIGGVEQAVLHLLYARFWHKVLFDLGHVSTPEPFHRLYNQGYILADAFTDPVGRYVPAAEVVDGRYQGQPVTRHLGKMGKSLKNGVSPDDIYQAYGADTLRLYEMAMGPLDDDRPWQPDDIVGVFRFLQRLWRNVVDEETGQTRVAGTGLAPSEPLYRQLHQTIDAVDALYRQLRYNVAIARLTELNNAVTRHVRDRGAAPREVVEPLVLMVAPLAPHLAAELWERLGHQDPLDDLAFPTADPEALATAAVVLPVTVDGRRRGEITVGPDADEEEVRRAALALGPVARLVGEGRVARVVHVPGRIVNVVTRA
;
A
#
# COMPACT_ATOMS: atom_id res chain seq x y z
N TYR A 1 24.66 4.77 -20.27
CA TYR A 1 25.45 3.64 -20.78
C TYR A 1 24.81 2.26 -20.52
N TRP A 2 23.82 2.16 -19.68
CA TRP A 2 23.16 0.92 -19.25
C TRP A 2 21.63 0.91 -19.45
N GLY A 3 21.06 1.88 -20.12
CA GLY A 3 19.65 1.89 -20.55
C GLY A 3 19.44 1.08 -21.81
N GLU A 4 18.18 1.01 -22.28
CA GLU A 4 17.87 0.39 -23.57
C GLU A 4 18.59 1.15 -24.70
N PRO A 5 19.37 0.47 -25.57
CA PRO A 5 20.02 1.11 -26.69
C PRO A 5 19.00 1.52 -27.76
N PHE A 6 19.25 2.66 -28.40
CA PHE A 6 18.46 3.03 -29.58
C PHE A 6 18.83 2.16 -30.78
N PRO A 7 17.86 1.58 -31.49
CA PRO A 7 18.10 0.83 -32.71
C PRO A 7 18.30 1.77 -33.92
N ILE A 8 19.24 2.71 -33.75
CA ILE A 8 19.54 3.76 -34.74
C ILE A 8 21.05 3.78 -35.03
N VAL A 9 21.38 3.94 -36.25
CA VAL A 9 22.74 4.21 -36.72
C VAL A 9 22.74 5.48 -37.58
N TYR A 10 23.90 6.11 -37.72
CA TYR A 10 24.09 7.30 -38.55
C TYR A 10 24.94 6.96 -39.76
N ASP A 11 24.47 7.42 -40.93
CA ASP A 11 25.19 7.26 -42.17
C ASP A 11 26.41 8.21 -42.28
N GLU A 12 27.06 8.23 -43.46
CA GLU A 12 28.22 9.10 -43.75
C GLU A 12 27.91 10.60 -43.72
N ASN A 13 26.61 10.97 -43.77
CA ASN A 13 26.13 12.35 -43.73
C ASN A 13 25.55 12.70 -42.37
N ASP A 14 25.76 11.86 -41.33
CA ASP A 14 25.18 11.98 -40.00
C ASP A 14 23.63 11.94 -39.99
N LEU A 15 23.00 11.32 -40.99
CA LEU A 15 21.56 11.11 -41.01
C LEU A 15 21.18 9.84 -40.24
N PRO A 16 20.18 9.90 -39.34
CA PRO A 16 19.74 8.72 -38.59
C PRO A 16 19.01 7.73 -39.50
N VAL A 17 19.38 6.46 -39.37
CA VAL A 17 18.77 5.32 -40.07
C VAL A 17 18.34 4.29 -39.04
N ALA A 18 17.09 3.81 -39.11
CA ALA A 18 16.62 2.75 -38.24
C ALA A 18 17.27 1.40 -38.62
N VAL A 19 17.69 0.67 -37.61
CA VAL A 19 18.15 -0.72 -37.74
C VAL A 19 16.93 -1.61 -38.01
N PRO A 20 16.91 -2.48 -39.03
CA PRO A 20 15.78 -3.36 -39.29
C PRO A 20 15.57 -4.39 -38.17
N GLU A 21 14.34 -4.84 -38.00
CA GLU A 21 13.96 -5.79 -36.93
C GLU A 21 14.79 -7.07 -36.95
N SER A 22 15.22 -7.54 -38.13
CA SER A 22 16.05 -8.73 -38.29
C SER A 22 17.46 -8.61 -37.65
N MET A 23 17.86 -7.38 -37.29
CA MET A 23 19.15 -7.06 -36.66
C MET A 23 19.00 -6.74 -35.18
N LEU A 24 17.82 -6.90 -34.59
CA LEU A 24 17.56 -6.74 -33.17
C LEU A 24 17.81 -8.07 -32.42
N PRO A 25 18.17 -7.99 -31.13
CA PRO A 25 18.40 -6.79 -30.32
C PRO A 25 19.76 -6.12 -30.58
N VAL A 26 19.82 -4.80 -30.37
CA VAL A 26 21.10 -4.10 -30.25
C VAL A 26 21.62 -4.32 -28.85
N LEU A 27 22.75 -5.01 -28.70
CA LEU A 27 23.37 -5.30 -27.39
C LEU A 27 24.38 -4.21 -27.04
N LEU A 28 24.40 -3.82 -25.77
CA LEU A 28 25.41 -2.92 -25.23
C LEU A 28 26.77 -3.65 -25.11
N PRO A 29 27.88 -2.98 -25.38
CA PRO A 29 29.22 -3.54 -25.17
C PRO A 29 29.57 -3.55 -23.69
N GLU A 30 30.47 -4.43 -23.31
CA GLU A 30 31.18 -4.29 -22.04
C GLU A 30 32.22 -3.17 -22.17
N VAL A 31 32.30 -2.28 -21.17
CA VAL A 31 33.26 -1.17 -21.10
C VAL A 31 33.92 -1.22 -19.73
N ASP A 32 35.23 -1.00 -19.73
CA ASP A 32 36.03 -1.09 -18.50
C ASP A 32 35.72 0.05 -17.49
N ASP A 33 35.28 1.20 -18.00
CA ASP A 33 34.96 2.37 -17.18
C ASP A 33 33.68 3.07 -17.66
N TYR A 34 32.65 3.09 -16.80
CA TYR A 34 31.36 3.73 -17.01
C TYR A 34 31.27 5.13 -16.39
N SER A 35 32.32 5.62 -15.73
CA SER A 35 32.28 6.92 -15.08
C SER A 35 32.14 8.03 -16.13
N PRO A 36 31.44 9.13 -15.81
CA PRO A 36 31.41 10.30 -16.66
C PRO A 36 32.81 10.81 -16.89
N LYS A 37 33.10 11.31 -18.11
CA LYS A 37 34.38 11.96 -18.41
C LYS A 37 34.45 13.22 -17.54
N THR A 38 35.54 13.34 -16.78
CA THR A 38 35.87 14.54 -16.02
C THR A 38 36.72 15.45 -16.90
N PHE A 39 36.33 16.72 -16.97
CA PHE A 39 37.08 17.76 -17.66
C PHE A 39 37.89 18.56 -16.64
N ALA A 40 38.96 19.22 -17.06
CA ALA A 40 39.68 20.17 -16.23
C ALA A 40 38.77 21.36 -15.88
N ASP A 41 38.91 21.97 -14.70
CA ASP A 41 38.02 23.03 -14.18
C ASP A 41 37.98 24.27 -15.09
N ASP A 42 38.92 24.44 -16.01
CA ASP A 42 39.04 25.53 -16.97
C ASP A 42 38.59 25.17 -18.40
N ASP A 43 38.09 23.94 -18.63
CA ASP A 43 37.65 23.48 -19.94
C ASP A 43 36.13 23.75 -20.14
N ALA A 44 35.80 25.03 -20.36
CA ALA A 44 34.43 25.48 -20.55
C ALA A 44 33.82 25.10 -21.93
N ASP A 45 34.65 24.65 -22.87
CA ASP A 45 34.24 24.37 -24.26
C ASP A 45 34.02 22.87 -24.53
N SER A 46 34.26 21.99 -23.58
CA SER A 46 34.07 20.55 -23.74
C SER A 46 32.59 20.17 -23.72
N ALA A 47 32.14 19.52 -24.76
CA ALA A 47 30.78 18.93 -24.81
C ALA A 47 30.70 17.66 -23.97
N PRO A 48 29.56 17.38 -23.28
CA PRO A 48 29.35 16.12 -22.60
C PRO A 48 29.51 14.94 -23.59
N GLU A 49 30.20 13.91 -23.18
CA GLU A 49 30.46 12.73 -24.01
C GLU A 49 29.85 11.48 -23.33
N PRO A 50 28.95 10.74 -24.04
CA PRO A 50 28.38 9.53 -23.46
C PRO A 50 29.48 8.48 -23.20
N PRO A 51 29.43 7.72 -22.10
CA PRO A 51 30.42 6.67 -21.81
C PRO A 51 30.59 5.65 -22.94
N LEU A 52 29.52 5.31 -23.67
CA LEU A 52 29.56 4.38 -24.80
C LEU A 52 30.35 4.87 -26.00
N SER A 53 30.62 6.18 -26.13
CA SER A 53 31.45 6.71 -27.20
C SER A 53 32.90 6.22 -27.12
N ARG A 54 33.34 5.78 -25.94
CA ARG A 54 34.69 5.20 -25.72
C ARG A 54 34.83 3.76 -26.25
N ALA A 55 33.72 3.07 -26.48
CA ALA A 55 33.71 1.73 -27.07
C ALA A 55 33.84 1.80 -28.60
N THR A 56 34.97 2.23 -29.10
CA THR A 56 35.24 2.57 -30.51
C THR A 56 34.93 1.40 -31.48
N GLU A 57 35.20 0.16 -31.07
CA GLU A 57 34.91 -1.04 -31.87
C GLU A 57 33.38 -1.30 -31.97
N TRP A 58 32.62 -0.91 -30.95
CA TRP A 58 31.17 -1.02 -30.97
C TRP A 58 30.51 0.15 -31.68
N THR A 59 31.03 1.35 -31.53
CA THR A 59 30.44 2.58 -32.11
C THR A 59 30.46 2.60 -33.62
N THR A 60 31.47 1.96 -34.27
CA THR A 60 31.56 1.85 -35.71
C THR A 60 31.19 0.45 -36.16
N VAL A 61 30.21 0.32 -37.04
CA VAL A 61 29.69 -0.96 -37.49
C VAL A 61 29.52 -0.97 -38.99
N GLU A 62 29.78 -2.11 -39.64
CA GLU A 62 29.46 -2.33 -41.04
C GLU A 62 28.15 -3.11 -41.15
N LEU A 63 27.13 -2.53 -41.77
CA LEU A 63 25.79 -3.10 -41.92
C LEU A 63 25.38 -3.01 -43.41
N ASP A 64 24.62 -4.03 -43.85
CA ASP A 64 23.87 -3.99 -45.11
C ASP A 64 22.39 -3.70 -44.79
N LEU A 65 21.96 -2.48 -45.00
CA LEU A 65 20.57 -2.04 -44.80
C LEU A 65 19.72 -2.09 -46.07
N GLY A 66 20.19 -2.84 -47.05
CA GLY A 66 19.49 -3.05 -48.32
C GLY A 66 20.23 -2.51 -49.55
N ASP A 67 21.28 -1.71 -49.35
CA ASP A 67 22.08 -1.06 -50.43
C ASP A 67 23.52 -1.60 -50.50
N GLY A 68 23.79 -2.75 -49.90
CA GLY A 68 25.10 -3.34 -49.73
C GLY A 68 25.81 -2.87 -48.42
N PRO A 69 26.91 -3.53 -48.06
CA PRO A 69 27.65 -3.23 -46.83
C PRO A 69 28.20 -1.80 -46.82
N LYS A 70 27.85 -1.03 -45.80
CA LYS A 70 28.33 0.34 -45.57
C LYS A 70 28.72 0.51 -44.10
N LYS A 71 29.61 1.47 -43.83
CA LYS A 71 29.99 1.85 -42.45
C LYS A 71 28.97 2.83 -41.91
N TYR A 72 28.56 2.54 -40.68
CA TYR A 72 27.64 3.37 -39.89
C TYR A 72 28.24 3.64 -38.53
N ARG A 73 27.79 4.73 -37.90
CA ARG A 73 28.08 5.06 -36.50
C ARG A 73 26.84 4.77 -35.67
N ARG A 74 26.98 3.96 -34.61
CA ARG A 74 25.88 3.69 -33.69
C ARG A 74 25.54 4.91 -32.84
N GLU A 75 24.27 5.02 -32.43
CA GLU A 75 23.89 5.93 -31.35
C GLU A 75 24.57 5.50 -30.04
N THR A 76 25.20 6.46 -29.35
CA THR A 76 25.97 6.21 -28.15
C THR A 76 25.24 6.61 -26.87
N ASN A 77 24.07 7.25 -26.98
CA ASN A 77 23.17 7.45 -25.86
C ASN A 77 22.25 6.22 -25.72
N THR A 78 21.84 5.94 -24.52
CA THR A 78 20.77 4.99 -24.23
C THR A 78 19.46 5.74 -23.98
N MET A 79 18.33 5.03 -24.11
CA MET A 79 17.03 5.59 -23.76
C MET A 79 17.00 5.97 -22.27
N PRO A 80 16.25 7.00 -21.87
CA PRO A 80 16.03 7.29 -20.45
C PRO A 80 15.49 6.07 -19.71
N ASN A 81 15.79 5.95 -18.42
CA ASN A 81 15.35 4.84 -17.55
C ASN A 81 13.84 4.57 -17.64
N TRP A 82 13.06 5.59 -17.95
CA TRP A 82 11.60 5.49 -18.10
C TRP A 82 11.16 4.63 -19.28
N ALA A 83 11.97 4.44 -20.28
CA ALA A 83 11.65 3.59 -21.43
C ALA A 83 11.42 2.14 -21.00
N GLY A 84 12.31 1.58 -20.17
CA GLY A 84 12.14 0.24 -19.61
C GLY A 84 11.00 0.16 -18.60
N SER A 85 10.89 1.14 -17.70
CA SER A 85 9.82 1.15 -16.70
C SER A 85 8.42 1.38 -17.28
N CYS A 86 8.31 1.84 -18.54
CA CYS A 86 7.03 2.05 -19.19
C CYS A 86 6.23 0.77 -19.47
N TRP A 87 6.87 -0.38 -19.54
CA TRP A 87 6.24 -1.63 -19.97
C TRP A 87 6.58 -2.83 -19.06
N TYR A 88 7.33 -2.64 -17.97
CA TYR A 88 7.79 -3.71 -17.09
C TYR A 88 6.65 -4.58 -16.56
N TYR A 89 5.48 -4.00 -16.28
CA TYR A 89 4.29 -4.72 -15.79
C TYR A 89 3.76 -5.74 -16.79
N LEU A 90 3.97 -5.53 -18.10
CA LEU A 90 3.68 -6.52 -19.14
C LEU A 90 4.72 -7.64 -19.10
N ARG A 91 6.01 -7.29 -18.98
CA ARG A 91 7.08 -8.28 -18.92
C ARG A 91 6.98 -9.18 -17.69
N TYR A 92 6.46 -8.69 -16.59
CA TYR A 92 6.23 -9.49 -15.37
C TYR A 92 5.24 -10.64 -15.58
N LEU A 93 4.35 -10.52 -16.54
CA LEU A 93 3.37 -11.58 -16.84
C LEU A 93 4.03 -12.82 -17.46
N ASP A 94 5.11 -12.61 -18.22
CA ASP A 94 5.82 -13.68 -18.94
C ASP A 94 7.32 -13.38 -19.02
N PRO A 95 8.05 -13.45 -17.89
CA PRO A 95 9.44 -13.00 -17.81
C PRO A 95 10.43 -13.92 -18.54
N ALA A 96 10.04 -15.15 -18.84
CA ALA A 96 10.90 -16.17 -19.45
C ALA A 96 10.73 -16.29 -20.98
N ASP A 97 9.78 -15.61 -21.59
CA ASP A 97 9.63 -15.63 -23.06
C ASP A 97 10.76 -14.82 -23.72
N ASP A 98 11.63 -15.49 -24.46
CA ASP A 98 12.77 -14.89 -25.16
C ASP A 98 12.44 -14.42 -26.59
N ARG A 99 11.23 -14.65 -27.06
CA ARG A 99 10.77 -14.30 -28.42
C ARG A 99 9.86 -13.09 -28.45
N ARG A 100 9.17 -12.82 -27.33
CA ARG A 100 8.17 -11.74 -27.20
C ARG A 100 8.33 -11.05 -25.86
N PHE A 101 7.85 -9.83 -25.75
CA PHE A 101 7.82 -9.15 -24.45
C PHE A 101 6.76 -9.74 -23.49
N VAL A 102 5.70 -10.37 -24.06
CA VAL A 102 4.69 -11.15 -23.35
C VAL A 102 3.93 -12.04 -24.37
N ASP A 103 3.54 -13.25 -23.99
CA ASP A 103 2.62 -14.07 -24.79
C ASP A 103 1.22 -13.45 -24.79
N PRO A 104 0.57 -13.28 -25.97
CA PRO A 104 -0.75 -12.65 -26.07
C PRO A 104 -1.85 -13.37 -25.28
N ALA A 105 -1.76 -14.68 -25.04
CA ALA A 105 -2.75 -15.40 -24.26
C ALA A 105 -2.56 -15.13 -22.76
N VAL A 106 -1.32 -15.05 -22.31
CA VAL A 106 -0.97 -14.68 -20.92
C VAL A 106 -1.36 -13.23 -20.65
N GLU A 107 -1.04 -12.31 -21.58
CA GLU A 107 -1.44 -10.90 -21.47
C GLU A 107 -2.96 -10.78 -21.34
N ARG A 108 -3.70 -11.41 -22.24
CA ARG A 108 -5.16 -11.35 -22.23
C ARG A 108 -5.76 -11.94 -20.94
N TYR A 109 -5.20 -13.02 -20.42
CA TYR A 109 -5.65 -13.60 -19.17
C TYR A 109 -5.54 -12.64 -17.99
N TRP A 110 -4.44 -11.89 -17.89
CA TRP A 110 -4.17 -10.99 -16.77
C TRP A 110 -4.73 -9.58 -16.95
N MET A 111 -4.77 -9.08 -18.20
CA MET A 111 -5.10 -7.68 -18.45
C MET A 111 -6.54 -7.48 -18.91
N ASP A 112 -7.15 -8.46 -19.60
CA ASP A 112 -8.52 -8.33 -20.09
C ASP A 112 -9.52 -8.83 -19.05
N ARG A 113 -10.34 -7.91 -18.53
CA ARG A 113 -11.40 -8.23 -17.57
C ARG A 113 -12.71 -8.65 -18.21
N GLY A 114 -12.80 -8.58 -19.54
CA GLY A 114 -14.01 -8.83 -20.31
C GLY A 114 -15.09 -7.75 -20.15
N GLY A 115 -15.73 -7.39 -21.25
CA GLY A 115 -16.87 -6.48 -21.28
C GLY A 115 -16.56 -5.00 -21.04
N GLU A 116 -17.58 -4.26 -20.57
CA GLU A 116 -17.55 -2.80 -20.39
C GLU A 116 -16.69 -2.33 -19.20
N GLN A 117 -16.18 -3.23 -18.35
CA GLN A 117 -15.45 -2.88 -17.14
C GLN A 117 -14.01 -2.41 -17.40
N GLY A 118 -13.56 -2.42 -18.66
CA GLY A 118 -12.18 -2.10 -19.02
C GLY A 118 -11.22 -3.18 -18.54
N GLY A 119 -9.93 -3.01 -18.85
CA GLY A 119 -8.86 -3.92 -18.45
C GLY A 119 -7.68 -3.16 -17.85
N GLY A 120 -6.51 -3.79 -17.89
CA GLY A 120 -5.28 -3.29 -17.30
C GLY A 120 -4.99 -3.92 -15.94
N VAL A 121 -3.85 -3.58 -15.38
CA VAL A 121 -3.42 -4.02 -14.04
C VAL A 121 -4.49 -3.66 -13.01
N ASP A 122 -4.93 -4.63 -12.22
CA ASP A 122 -6.06 -4.50 -11.28
C ASP A 122 -5.88 -3.35 -10.30
N LEU A 123 -4.69 -3.24 -9.70
CA LEU A 123 -4.34 -2.20 -8.76
C LEU A 123 -2.88 -1.80 -8.97
N TYR A 124 -2.65 -0.52 -9.21
CA TYR A 124 -1.33 0.07 -9.38
C TYR A 124 -1.10 1.14 -8.32
N ILE A 125 -0.11 0.91 -7.44
CA ILE A 125 0.18 1.80 -6.32
C ILE A 125 1.54 2.43 -6.52
N GLY A 126 1.61 3.76 -6.39
CA GLY A 126 2.87 4.49 -6.48
C GLY A 126 2.75 5.89 -5.90
N GLY A 127 3.86 6.45 -5.41
CA GLY A 127 3.89 7.80 -4.85
C GLY A 127 3.45 8.84 -5.87
N VAL A 128 2.87 9.92 -5.39
CA VAL A 128 2.35 11.02 -6.24
C VAL A 128 3.43 11.62 -7.16
N GLU A 129 4.70 11.53 -6.81
CA GLU A 129 5.83 11.95 -7.65
C GLU A 129 5.93 11.20 -8.97
N GLN A 130 5.35 10.01 -9.06
CA GLN A 130 5.34 9.20 -10.28
C GLN A 130 4.32 9.71 -11.31
N ALA A 131 3.37 10.53 -10.90
CA ALA A 131 2.24 10.97 -11.72
C ALA A 131 2.68 11.73 -12.99
N VAL A 132 3.71 12.57 -12.88
CA VAL A 132 4.16 13.42 -14.00
C VAL A 132 5.14 12.71 -14.94
N LEU A 133 5.90 11.74 -14.45
CA LEU A 133 6.92 11.02 -15.23
C LEU A 133 6.44 9.63 -15.60
N HIS A 134 6.60 8.68 -14.71
CA HIS A 134 6.36 7.26 -14.99
C HIS A 134 4.94 6.97 -15.50
N LEU A 135 3.91 7.50 -14.84
CA LEU A 135 2.51 7.19 -15.19
C LEU A 135 2.09 7.75 -16.56
N LEU A 136 2.59 8.94 -16.95
CA LEU A 136 2.33 9.50 -18.27
C LEU A 136 3.03 8.70 -19.36
N TYR A 137 4.31 8.35 -19.14
CA TYR A 137 5.06 7.55 -20.13
C TYR A 137 4.50 6.13 -20.24
N ALA A 138 4.18 5.47 -19.14
CA ALA A 138 3.59 4.13 -19.16
C ALA A 138 2.26 4.11 -19.91
N ARG A 139 1.39 5.10 -19.65
CA ARG A 139 0.11 5.21 -20.34
C ARG A 139 0.27 5.50 -21.84
N PHE A 140 1.18 6.41 -22.20
CA PHE A 140 1.45 6.73 -23.61
C PHE A 140 2.01 5.50 -24.33
N TRP A 141 2.99 4.82 -23.74
CA TRP A 141 3.60 3.61 -24.30
C TRP A 141 2.57 2.49 -24.49
N HIS A 142 1.73 2.28 -23.49
CA HIS A 142 0.66 1.28 -23.57
C HIS A 142 -0.34 1.56 -24.68
N LYS A 143 -0.72 2.82 -24.88
CA LYS A 143 -1.60 3.22 -26.00
C LYS A 143 -0.97 2.96 -27.36
N VAL A 144 0.33 3.20 -27.50
CA VAL A 144 1.05 2.86 -28.74
C VAL A 144 1.04 1.35 -28.96
N LEU A 145 1.30 0.56 -27.92
CA LEU A 145 1.24 -0.91 -28.01
C LEU A 145 -0.17 -1.41 -28.36
N PHE A 146 -1.20 -0.76 -27.83
CA PHE A 146 -2.60 -1.07 -28.16
C PHE A 146 -2.91 -0.74 -29.64
N ASP A 147 -2.52 0.44 -30.11
CA ASP A 147 -2.73 0.85 -31.52
C ASP A 147 -2.00 -0.07 -32.51
N LEU A 148 -0.86 -0.63 -32.09
CA LEU A 148 -0.10 -1.63 -32.85
C LEU A 148 -0.63 -3.07 -32.71
N GLY A 149 -1.63 -3.31 -31.84
CA GLY A 149 -2.25 -4.62 -31.62
C GLY A 149 -1.43 -5.58 -30.74
N HIS A 150 -0.50 -5.08 -29.95
CA HIS A 150 0.35 -5.89 -29.07
C HIS A 150 -0.23 -6.16 -27.70
N VAL A 151 -1.22 -5.38 -27.26
CA VAL A 151 -1.93 -5.54 -25.99
C VAL A 151 -3.43 -5.49 -26.20
N SER A 152 -4.20 -6.11 -25.31
CA SER A 152 -5.65 -6.29 -25.44
C SER A 152 -6.47 -5.12 -24.92
N THR A 153 -5.87 -4.25 -24.09
CA THR A 153 -6.59 -3.17 -23.39
C THR A 153 -6.05 -1.79 -23.76
N PRO A 154 -6.92 -0.76 -23.86
CA PRO A 154 -6.49 0.60 -24.22
C PRO A 154 -5.86 1.39 -23.05
N GLU A 155 -6.00 0.90 -21.81
CA GLU A 155 -5.44 1.53 -20.61
C GLU A 155 -4.57 0.53 -19.83
N PRO A 156 -3.41 0.98 -19.31
CA PRO A 156 -2.48 0.08 -18.61
C PRO A 156 -2.97 -0.33 -17.21
N PHE A 157 -3.72 0.54 -16.53
CA PHE A 157 -4.11 0.36 -15.13
C PHE A 157 -5.60 0.54 -14.97
N HIS A 158 -6.26 -0.46 -14.34
CA HIS A 158 -7.68 -0.38 -14.01
C HIS A 158 -7.93 0.56 -12.84
N ARG A 159 -7.15 0.41 -11.77
CA ARG A 159 -7.21 1.28 -10.59
C ARG A 159 -5.82 1.79 -10.24
N LEU A 160 -5.67 3.11 -10.25
CA LEU A 160 -4.47 3.80 -9.78
C LEU A 160 -4.72 4.34 -8.38
N TYR A 161 -3.75 4.14 -7.48
CA TYR A 161 -3.79 4.66 -6.13
C TYR A 161 -2.44 5.29 -5.77
N ASN A 162 -2.46 6.57 -5.42
CA ASN A 162 -1.25 7.27 -5.00
C ASN A 162 -1.24 7.41 -3.47
N GLN A 163 -0.21 6.88 -2.83
CA GLN A 163 0.01 7.10 -1.41
C GLN A 163 0.66 8.47 -1.15
N GLY A 164 0.33 9.04 0.02
CA GLY A 164 0.97 10.24 0.53
C GLY A 164 2.44 10.02 0.95
N TYR A 165 3.12 11.09 1.30
CA TYR A 165 4.51 11.02 1.76
C TYR A 165 4.61 10.61 3.22
N ILE A 166 5.66 9.87 3.55
CA ILE A 166 6.16 9.79 4.92
C ILE A 166 7.07 10.99 5.14
N LEU A 167 6.73 11.82 6.13
CA LEU A 167 7.46 13.01 6.49
C LEU A 167 8.36 12.73 7.70
N ALA A 168 9.55 13.30 7.71
CA ALA A 168 10.45 13.21 8.86
C ALA A 168 11.16 14.54 9.09
N ASP A 169 11.70 14.71 10.28
CA ASP A 169 12.51 15.88 10.61
C ASP A 169 13.76 15.89 9.75
N ALA A 170 13.99 17.02 9.09
CA ALA A 170 15.19 17.34 8.37
C ALA A 170 15.85 18.56 8.99
N PHE A 171 17.16 18.65 8.92
CA PHE A 171 17.92 19.73 9.55
C PHE A 171 18.86 20.39 8.57
N THR A 172 18.92 21.71 8.64
CA THR A 172 19.89 22.50 7.86
C THR A 172 20.90 23.19 8.75
N ASP A 173 22.15 23.23 8.28
CA ASP A 173 23.21 24.02 8.89
C ASP A 173 22.98 25.55 8.69
N PRO A 174 23.78 26.45 9.30
CA PRO A 174 23.61 27.88 9.15
C PRO A 174 23.75 28.42 7.73
N VAL A 175 24.34 27.64 6.81
CA VAL A 175 24.44 28.02 5.39
C VAL A 175 23.37 27.36 4.51
N GLY A 176 22.40 26.68 5.12
CA GLY A 176 21.23 26.11 4.45
C GLY A 176 21.45 24.72 3.84
N ARG A 177 22.56 24.01 4.15
CA ARG A 177 22.81 22.65 3.64
C ARG A 177 22.18 21.62 4.57
N TYR A 178 21.52 20.62 4.01
CA TYR A 178 20.99 19.50 4.78
C TYR A 178 22.10 18.66 5.42
N VAL A 179 21.93 18.38 6.70
CA VAL A 179 22.81 17.52 7.51
C VAL A 179 22.12 16.22 7.90
N PRO A 180 22.87 15.12 8.18
CA PRO A 180 22.23 13.87 8.59
C PRO A 180 21.42 14.03 9.87
N ALA A 181 20.13 13.72 9.81
CA ALA A 181 19.23 13.88 10.96
C ALA A 181 19.65 13.02 12.17
N ALA A 182 20.19 11.83 11.92
CA ALA A 182 20.68 10.91 12.95
C ALA A 182 21.90 11.45 13.74
N GLU A 183 22.64 12.41 13.21
CA GLU A 183 23.80 13.01 13.85
C GLU A 183 23.49 14.32 14.60
N VAL A 184 22.22 14.76 14.58
CA VAL A 184 21.80 15.97 15.28
C VAL A 184 21.49 15.62 16.73
N VAL A 185 22.23 16.25 17.67
CA VAL A 185 22.03 16.08 19.11
C VAL A 185 21.73 17.46 19.71
N ASP A 186 20.66 17.56 20.49
CA ASP A 186 20.22 18.79 21.16
C ASP A 186 20.17 20.02 20.24
N GLY A 187 19.68 19.82 19.01
CA GLY A 187 19.54 20.88 18.02
C GLY A 187 20.87 21.37 17.43
N ARG A 188 21.90 20.54 17.51
CA ARG A 188 23.25 20.84 17.00
C ARG A 188 23.81 19.71 16.15
N TYR A 189 24.53 20.06 15.11
CA TYR A 189 25.33 19.18 14.27
C TYR A 189 26.77 19.64 14.31
N GLN A 190 27.72 18.77 14.73
CA GLN A 190 29.13 19.09 14.92
C GLN A 190 29.39 20.40 15.74
N GLY A 191 28.54 20.58 16.77
CA GLY A 191 28.61 21.75 17.67
C GLY A 191 27.94 23.03 17.13
N GLN A 192 27.55 23.08 15.86
CA GLN A 192 26.82 24.21 15.26
C GLN A 192 25.30 24.05 15.42
N PRO A 193 24.54 25.14 15.67
CA PRO A 193 23.10 25.09 15.73
C PRO A 193 22.52 24.73 14.35
N VAL A 194 21.43 23.96 14.33
CA VAL A 194 20.73 23.59 13.10
C VAL A 194 19.27 24.07 13.14
N THR A 195 18.68 24.31 11.96
CA THR A 195 17.26 24.62 11.83
C THR A 195 16.49 23.37 11.44
N ARG A 196 15.43 23.07 12.21
CA ARG A 196 14.55 21.91 11.97
C ARG A 196 13.47 22.24 10.95
N HIS A 197 13.23 21.32 10.03
CA HIS A 197 12.16 21.35 9.02
C HIS A 197 11.44 20.00 9.02
N LEU A 198 10.16 19.99 8.73
CA LEU A 198 9.44 18.75 8.39
C LEU A 198 9.45 18.60 6.87
N GLY A 199 9.94 17.49 6.36
CA GLY A 199 10.03 17.24 4.92
C GLY A 199 9.86 15.78 4.55
N LYS A 200 9.67 15.52 3.26
CA LYS A 200 9.60 14.14 2.75
C LYS A 200 10.82 13.33 3.20
N MET A 201 10.58 12.16 3.80
CA MET A 201 11.66 11.26 4.18
C MET A 201 12.43 10.79 2.95
N GLY A 202 13.77 10.93 2.97
CA GLY A 202 14.58 10.50 1.85
C GLY A 202 16.04 10.96 1.89
N LYS A 203 16.81 10.49 0.92
CA LYS A 203 18.27 10.74 0.84
C LYS A 203 18.63 12.21 0.64
N SER A 204 17.84 12.96 -0.12
CA SER A 204 18.11 14.38 -0.43
C SER A 204 18.02 15.28 0.80
N LEU A 205 17.12 14.98 1.73
CA LEU A 205 16.99 15.72 3.00
C LEU A 205 17.79 15.09 4.14
N LYS A 206 18.46 13.97 3.90
CA LYS A 206 19.29 13.22 4.87
C LYS A 206 18.53 12.87 6.16
N ASN A 207 17.22 12.61 6.03
CA ASN A 207 16.31 12.31 7.14
C ASN A 207 15.70 10.91 7.01
N GLY A 208 16.29 10.03 6.20
CA GLY A 208 15.86 8.66 6.03
C GLY A 208 16.13 7.81 7.27
N VAL A 209 15.18 6.92 7.59
CA VAL A 209 15.33 5.85 8.58
C VAL A 209 15.60 4.54 7.84
N SER A 210 16.60 3.78 8.28
CA SER A 210 16.86 2.46 7.69
C SER A 210 15.80 1.45 8.15
N PRO A 211 15.15 0.73 7.24
CA PRO A 211 14.31 -0.41 7.61
C PRO A 211 15.06 -1.46 8.43
N ASP A 212 16.35 -1.66 8.18
CA ASP A 212 17.17 -2.66 8.89
C ASP A 212 17.24 -2.39 10.39
N ASP A 213 17.34 -1.13 10.81
CA ASP A 213 17.36 -0.75 12.22
C ASP A 213 16.04 -1.14 12.91
N ILE A 214 14.92 -0.99 12.20
CA ILE A 214 13.60 -1.37 12.69
C ILE A 214 13.43 -2.88 12.72
N TYR A 215 13.93 -3.59 11.70
CA TYR A 215 13.88 -5.06 11.64
C TYR A 215 14.66 -5.69 12.79
N GLN A 216 15.81 -5.14 13.12
CA GLN A 216 16.62 -5.63 14.24
C GLN A 216 15.96 -5.37 15.61
N ALA A 217 15.28 -4.23 15.76
CA ALA A 217 14.66 -3.85 17.04
C ALA A 217 13.28 -4.47 17.27
N TYR A 218 12.45 -4.60 16.21
CA TYR A 218 11.04 -4.92 16.33
C TYR A 218 10.54 -6.02 15.40
N GLY A 219 11.33 -6.43 14.40
CA GLY A 219 10.93 -7.37 13.35
C GLY A 219 10.20 -6.73 12.17
N ALA A 220 10.20 -7.42 11.04
CA ALA A 220 9.61 -6.95 9.78
C ALA A 220 8.09 -6.75 9.88
N ASP A 221 7.37 -7.65 10.53
CA ASP A 221 5.92 -7.57 10.70
C ASP A 221 5.49 -6.31 11.46
N THR A 222 6.30 -5.89 12.43
CA THR A 222 6.03 -4.65 13.18
C THR A 222 6.15 -3.43 12.28
N LEU A 223 7.20 -3.35 11.43
CA LEU A 223 7.34 -2.25 10.48
C LEU A 223 6.18 -2.20 9.49
N ARG A 224 5.85 -3.34 8.86
CA ARG A 224 4.74 -3.46 7.91
C ARG A 224 3.42 -2.96 8.52
N LEU A 225 3.11 -3.46 9.72
CA LEU A 225 1.89 -3.09 10.43
C LEU A 225 1.90 -1.60 10.85
N TYR A 226 3.06 -1.08 11.26
CA TYR A 226 3.22 0.32 11.64
C TYR A 226 2.96 1.27 10.46
N GLU A 227 3.57 1.01 9.30
CA GLU A 227 3.37 1.83 8.11
C GLU A 227 1.90 1.88 7.68
N MET A 228 1.19 0.75 7.81
CA MET A 228 -0.24 0.68 7.50
C MET A 228 -1.14 1.31 8.60
N ALA A 229 -0.66 1.40 9.84
CA ALA A 229 -1.41 1.95 10.97
C ALA A 229 -1.31 3.48 11.11
N MET A 230 -0.28 4.12 10.53
CA MET A 230 0.04 5.54 10.72
C MET A 230 -1.11 6.50 10.35
N GLY A 231 -2.03 6.10 9.47
CA GLY A 231 -3.15 6.92 9.02
C GLY A 231 -3.69 6.47 7.66
N PRO A 232 -4.60 7.24 7.04
CA PRO A 232 -5.04 6.98 5.67
C PRO A 232 -3.84 6.91 4.72
N LEU A 233 -3.83 5.93 3.81
CA LEU A 233 -2.66 5.67 2.97
C LEU A 233 -2.37 6.82 1.99
N ASP A 234 -3.37 7.59 1.60
CA ASP A 234 -3.30 8.73 0.68
C ASP A 234 -2.94 10.07 1.34
N ASP A 235 -2.88 10.13 2.68
CA ASP A 235 -2.47 11.31 3.41
C ASP A 235 -0.95 11.32 3.67
N ASP A 236 -0.35 12.52 3.71
CA ASP A 236 1.00 12.71 4.22
C ASP A 236 1.04 12.45 5.74
N ARG A 237 2.05 11.70 6.20
CA ARG A 237 2.11 11.25 7.60
C ARG A 237 3.50 11.45 8.19
N PRO A 238 3.60 12.04 9.38
CA PRO A 238 4.88 12.17 10.06
C PRO A 238 5.34 10.79 10.60
N TRP A 239 6.60 10.50 10.40
CA TRP A 239 7.27 9.36 11.03
C TRP A 239 7.45 9.63 12.53
N GLN A 240 6.85 8.78 13.36
CA GLN A 240 6.90 8.89 14.83
C GLN A 240 7.37 7.54 15.41
N PRO A 241 8.67 7.40 15.68
CA PRO A 241 9.23 6.11 16.12
C PRO A 241 8.62 5.56 17.41
N ASP A 242 8.13 6.42 18.29
CA ASP A 242 7.50 6.00 19.55
C ASP A 242 6.19 5.24 19.34
N ASP A 243 5.47 5.50 18.27
CA ASP A 243 4.18 4.85 17.96
C ASP A 243 4.36 3.39 17.56
N ILE A 244 5.55 3.00 17.11
CA ILE A 244 5.88 1.62 16.71
C ILE A 244 5.70 0.62 17.85
N VAL A 245 5.94 1.07 19.09
CA VAL A 245 5.78 0.26 20.30
C VAL A 245 4.32 -0.18 20.50
N GLY A 246 3.36 0.67 20.13
CA GLY A 246 1.94 0.34 20.20
C GLY A 246 1.57 -0.84 19.31
N VAL A 247 2.10 -0.83 18.10
CA VAL A 247 1.91 -1.87 17.09
C VAL A 247 2.63 -3.17 17.50
N PHE A 248 3.85 -3.07 17.97
CA PHE A 248 4.60 -4.21 18.49
C PHE A 248 3.84 -4.93 19.63
N ARG A 249 3.25 -4.16 20.54
CA ARG A 249 2.41 -4.71 21.62
C ARG A 249 1.15 -5.40 21.12
N PHE A 250 0.59 -4.98 19.99
CA PHE A 250 -0.54 -5.69 19.35
C PHE A 250 -0.10 -7.09 18.92
N LEU A 251 1.02 -7.23 18.22
CA LEU A 251 1.56 -8.52 17.76
C LEU A 251 1.92 -9.42 18.94
N GLN A 252 2.59 -8.90 19.96
CA GLN A 252 2.89 -9.65 21.19
C GLN A 252 1.62 -10.14 21.91
N ARG A 253 0.57 -9.34 21.92
CA ARG A 253 -0.70 -9.72 22.54
C ARG A 253 -1.40 -10.80 21.73
N LEU A 254 -1.36 -10.73 20.40
CA LEU A 254 -1.89 -11.77 19.53
C LEU A 254 -1.15 -13.10 19.79
N TRP A 255 0.18 -13.05 19.87
CA TRP A 255 0.98 -14.21 20.24
C TRP A 255 0.53 -14.81 21.56
N ARG A 256 0.45 -14.02 22.62
CA ARG A 256 0.05 -14.48 23.97
C ARG A 256 -1.38 -14.98 24.05
N ASN A 257 -2.25 -14.57 23.19
CA ASN A 257 -3.62 -15.10 23.12
C ASN A 257 -3.63 -16.55 22.61
N VAL A 258 -2.65 -16.94 21.80
CA VAL A 258 -2.57 -18.28 21.19
C VAL A 258 -1.57 -19.17 21.92
N VAL A 259 -0.43 -18.60 22.33
CA VAL A 259 0.69 -19.34 22.92
C VAL A 259 0.90 -18.93 24.36
N ASP A 260 1.01 -19.88 25.23
CA ASP A 260 1.46 -19.69 26.59
C ASP A 260 2.99 -19.57 26.61
N GLU A 261 3.51 -18.40 27.02
CA GLU A 261 4.94 -18.11 26.97
C GLU A 261 5.76 -18.90 28.01
N GLU A 262 5.12 -19.40 29.08
CA GLU A 262 5.82 -20.18 30.11
C GLU A 262 6.01 -21.62 29.66
N THR A 263 5.00 -22.19 29.01
CA THR A 263 5.01 -23.61 28.59
C THR A 263 5.37 -23.82 27.13
N GLY A 264 5.28 -22.78 26.30
CA GLY A 264 5.40 -22.87 24.85
C GLY A 264 4.24 -23.59 24.16
N GLN A 265 3.21 -24.01 24.89
CA GLN A 265 2.05 -24.73 24.38
C GLN A 265 0.99 -23.77 23.86
N THR A 266 0.19 -24.21 22.90
CA THR A 266 -1.01 -23.47 22.50
C THR A 266 -2.08 -23.54 23.58
N ARG A 267 -2.69 -22.40 23.91
CA ARG A 267 -3.83 -22.30 24.82
C ARG A 267 -5.13 -21.95 24.09
N VAL A 268 -5.41 -22.75 23.08
CA VAL A 268 -6.60 -22.59 22.24
C VAL A 268 -7.49 -23.80 22.42
N ALA A 269 -8.78 -23.56 22.60
CA ALA A 269 -9.78 -24.62 22.74
C ALA A 269 -10.97 -24.34 21.83
N GLY A 270 -11.59 -25.39 21.31
CA GLY A 270 -12.90 -25.29 20.69
C GLY A 270 -13.94 -25.08 21.79
N THR A 271 -14.53 -23.91 21.85
CA THR A 271 -15.45 -23.56 22.93
C THR A 271 -16.91 -23.62 22.51
N GLY A 272 -17.19 -23.73 21.21
CA GLY A 272 -18.57 -23.74 20.68
C GLY A 272 -19.30 -22.46 21.08
N LEU A 273 -18.74 -21.29 20.77
CA LEU A 273 -19.37 -19.99 21.08
C LEU A 273 -20.77 -19.92 20.45
N ALA A 274 -21.75 -19.62 21.31
CA ALA A 274 -23.10 -19.42 20.79
C ALA A 274 -23.19 -18.12 19.96
N PRO A 275 -24.01 -18.08 18.90
CA PRO A 275 -24.24 -16.88 18.10
C PRO A 275 -24.68 -15.65 18.91
N SER A 276 -25.29 -15.90 20.07
CA SER A 276 -25.72 -14.86 21.02
C SER A 276 -24.58 -14.26 21.84
N GLU A 277 -23.41 -14.89 21.88
CA GLU A 277 -22.29 -14.40 22.67
C GLU A 277 -21.66 -13.14 22.02
N PRO A 278 -21.32 -12.12 22.82
CA PRO A 278 -20.76 -10.87 22.30
C PRO A 278 -19.49 -11.06 21.46
N LEU A 279 -18.63 -12.02 21.83
CA LEU A 279 -17.36 -12.28 21.12
C LEU A 279 -17.62 -12.90 19.74
N TYR A 280 -18.60 -13.80 19.60
CA TYR A 280 -19.01 -14.35 18.30
C TYR A 280 -19.47 -13.25 17.35
N ARG A 281 -20.39 -12.41 17.81
CA ARG A 281 -20.86 -11.27 16.99
C ARG A 281 -19.75 -10.30 16.64
N GLN A 282 -18.88 -9.97 17.59
CA GLN A 282 -17.74 -9.09 17.34
C GLN A 282 -16.80 -9.67 16.29
N LEU A 283 -16.57 -10.98 16.27
CA LEU A 283 -15.78 -11.65 15.23
C LEU A 283 -16.38 -11.37 13.85
N HIS A 284 -17.66 -11.68 13.65
CA HIS A 284 -18.29 -11.58 12.32
C HIS A 284 -18.43 -10.14 11.83
N GLN A 285 -18.72 -9.19 12.75
CA GLN A 285 -18.65 -7.76 12.46
C GLN A 285 -17.24 -7.31 12.07
N THR A 286 -16.20 -7.89 12.67
CA THR A 286 -14.82 -7.58 12.33
C THR A 286 -14.45 -8.16 10.98
N ILE A 287 -14.84 -9.38 10.66
CA ILE A 287 -14.61 -10.02 9.34
C ILE A 287 -15.22 -9.16 8.23
N ASP A 288 -16.48 -8.82 8.33
CA ASP A 288 -17.19 -8.01 7.33
C ASP A 288 -16.53 -6.63 7.15
N ALA A 289 -16.24 -5.95 8.27
CA ALA A 289 -15.62 -4.64 8.24
C ALA A 289 -14.20 -4.69 7.65
N VAL A 290 -13.36 -5.67 8.03
CA VAL A 290 -11.97 -5.78 7.57
C VAL A 290 -11.89 -6.12 6.08
N ASP A 291 -12.76 -7.03 5.58
CA ASP A 291 -12.82 -7.31 4.14
C ASP A 291 -13.13 -6.04 3.34
N ALA A 292 -14.16 -5.30 3.73
CA ALA A 292 -14.53 -4.05 3.08
C ALA A 292 -13.41 -2.98 3.16
N LEU A 293 -12.73 -2.85 4.30
CA LEU A 293 -11.65 -1.89 4.52
C LEU A 293 -10.38 -2.23 3.72
N TYR A 294 -10.04 -3.52 3.60
CA TYR A 294 -8.91 -3.97 2.78
C TYR A 294 -9.14 -3.68 1.30
N ARG A 295 -10.34 -3.95 0.78
CA ARG A 295 -10.72 -3.60 -0.61
C ARG A 295 -10.64 -2.09 -0.88
N GLN A 296 -10.89 -1.27 0.15
CA GLN A 296 -10.81 0.19 0.08
C GLN A 296 -9.40 0.74 0.38
N LEU A 297 -8.42 -0.10 0.70
CA LEU A 297 -7.06 0.28 1.13
C LEU A 297 -7.05 1.13 2.43
N ARG A 298 -8.05 0.97 3.29
CA ARG A 298 -8.17 1.67 4.58
C ARG A 298 -7.59 0.84 5.72
N TYR A 299 -6.32 0.50 5.59
CA TYR A 299 -5.61 -0.41 6.50
C TYR A 299 -5.57 0.08 7.94
N ASN A 300 -5.40 1.37 8.18
CA ASN A 300 -5.37 1.96 9.52
C ASN A 300 -6.66 1.69 10.30
N VAL A 301 -7.82 1.78 9.64
CA VAL A 301 -9.11 1.48 10.26
C VAL A 301 -9.28 -0.03 10.46
N ALA A 302 -8.83 -0.85 9.49
CA ALA A 302 -8.83 -2.31 9.63
C ALA A 302 -8.00 -2.77 10.83
N ILE A 303 -6.79 -2.21 11.02
CA ILE A 303 -5.91 -2.49 12.16
C ILE A 303 -6.59 -2.12 13.49
N ALA A 304 -7.33 -1.02 13.52
CA ALA A 304 -8.09 -0.64 14.72
C ALA A 304 -9.16 -1.70 15.05
N ARG A 305 -9.91 -2.20 14.05
CA ARG A 305 -10.90 -3.28 14.23
C ARG A 305 -10.25 -4.59 14.69
N LEU A 306 -9.13 -4.97 14.09
CA LEU A 306 -8.37 -6.14 14.51
C LEU A 306 -7.86 -6.00 15.95
N THR A 307 -7.43 -4.80 16.34
CA THR A 307 -7.00 -4.51 17.71
C THR A 307 -8.14 -4.64 18.71
N GLU A 308 -9.33 -4.16 18.38
CA GLU A 308 -10.54 -4.31 19.22
C GLU A 308 -10.89 -5.79 19.42
N LEU A 309 -10.87 -6.60 18.36
CA LEU A 309 -11.12 -8.05 18.44
C LEU A 309 -10.03 -8.76 19.25
N ASN A 310 -8.75 -8.49 18.97
CA ASN A 310 -7.63 -9.07 19.73
C ASN A 310 -7.73 -8.75 21.24
N ASN A 311 -8.13 -7.53 21.60
CA ASN A 311 -8.38 -7.13 22.97
C ASN A 311 -9.56 -7.91 23.60
N ALA A 312 -10.60 -8.21 22.82
CA ALA A 312 -11.73 -9.03 23.29
C ALA A 312 -11.31 -10.47 23.54
N VAL A 313 -10.50 -11.05 22.63
CA VAL A 313 -9.89 -12.38 22.84
C VAL A 313 -9.02 -12.39 24.10
N THR A 314 -8.22 -11.36 24.35
CA THR A 314 -7.39 -11.25 25.58
C THR A 314 -8.24 -11.28 26.84
N ARG A 315 -9.36 -10.56 26.86
CA ARG A 315 -10.31 -10.61 28.00
C ARG A 315 -10.89 -12.00 28.18
N HIS A 316 -11.29 -12.64 27.08
CA HIS A 316 -11.82 -14.01 27.10
C HIS A 316 -10.80 -15.01 27.67
N VAL A 317 -9.55 -14.95 27.20
CA VAL A 317 -8.44 -15.81 27.69
C VAL A 317 -8.21 -15.60 29.19
N ARG A 318 -8.21 -14.35 29.66
CA ARG A 318 -8.06 -14.06 31.10
C ARG A 318 -9.20 -14.66 31.93
N ASP A 319 -10.43 -14.59 31.41
CA ASP A 319 -11.63 -15.00 32.15
C ASP A 319 -11.93 -16.50 32.00
N ARG A 320 -11.51 -17.16 30.92
CA ARG A 320 -11.80 -18.56 30.59
C ARG A 320 -10.57 -19.47 30.48
N GLY A 321 -9.35 -18.91 30.52
CA GLY A 321 -8.09 -19.67 30.48
C GLY A 321 -7.58 -20.03 29.08
N ALA A 322 -8.44 -20.04 28.06
CA ALA A 322 -8.06 -20.40 26.68
C ALA A 322 -8.75 -19.49 25.67
N ALA A 323 -8.13 -19.29 24.51
CA ALA A 323 -8.73 -18.59 23.40
C ALA A 323 -9.66 -19.53 22.60
N PRO A 324 -10.83 -19.05 22.12
CA PRO A 324 -11.69 -19.86 21.29
C PRO A 324 -11.09 -19.98 19.88
N ARG A 325 -10.91 -21.23 19.42
CA ARG A 325 -10.31 -21.57 18.12
C ARG A 325 -11.05 -20.89 16.98
N GLU A 326 -12.39 -20.95 17.01
CA GLU A 326 -13.28 -20.35 16.02
C GLU A 326 -13.15 -18.82 15.88
N VAL A 327 -12.50 -18.15 16.84
CA VAL A 327 -12.21 -16.70 16.77
C VAL A 327 -10.76 -16.45 16.38
N VAL A 328 -9.85 -17.26 16.90
CA VAL A 328 -8.40 -17.05 16.69
C VAL A 328 -7.99 -17.35 15.26
N GLU A 329 -8.48 -18.43 14.67
CA GLU A 329 -8.14 -18.79 13.30
C GLU A 329 -8.54 -17.71 12.28
N PRO A 330 -9.79 -17.21 12.26
CA PRO A 330 -10.14 -16.08 11.41
C PRO A 330 -9.34 -14.81 11.72
N LEU A 331 -9.00 -14.54 12.98
CA LEU A 331 -8.19 -13.38 13.36
C LEU A 331 -6.78 -13.48 12.77
N VAL A 332 -6.15 -14.67 12.83
CA VAL A 332 -4.82 -14.92 12.22
C VAL A 332 -4.88 -14.72 10.71
N LEU A 333 -5.92 -15.27 10.03
CA LEU A 333 -6.11 -15.08 8.59
C LEU A 333 -6.29 -13.60 8.21
N MET A 334 -7.05 -12.84 8.99
CA MET A 334 -7.22 -11.40 8.75
C MET A 334 -5.93 -10.60 8.98
N VAL A 335 -5.06 -11.03 9.89
CA VAL A 335 -3.77 -10.38 10.19
C VAL A 335 -2.69 -10.75 9.18
N ALA A 336 -2.79 -11.92 8.55
CA ALA A 336 -1.77 -12.46 7.64
C ALA A 336 -1.28 -11.48 6.55
N PRO A 337 -2.13 -10.71 5.85
CA PRO A 337 -1.66 -9.74 4.85
C PRO A 337 -0.76 -8.64 5.42
N LEU A 338 -0.91 -8.31 6.70
CA LEU A 338 -0.17 -7.25 7.39
C LEU A 338 1.06 -7.77 8.12
N ALA A 339 0.96 -8.93 8.77
CA ALA A 339 2.01 -9.55 9.58
C ALA A 339 2.18 -11.03 9.21
N PRO A 340 2.70 -11.34 8.01
CA PRO A 340 2.72 -12.69 7.45
C PRO A 340 3.56 -13.69 8.25
N HIS A 341 4.70 -13.25 8.82
CA HIS A 341 5.58 -14.16 9.53
C HIS A 341 4.96 -14.63 10.86
N LEU A 342 4.40 -13.69 11.63
CA LEU A 342 3.69 -14.03 12.85
C LEU A 342 2.46 -14.90 12.56
N ALA A 343 1.71 -14.56 11.52
CA ALA A 343 0.52 -15.30 11.14
C ALA A 343 0.85 -16.75 10.73
N ALA A 344 1.90 -16.96 9.94
CA ALA A 344 2.34 -18.28 9.52
C ALA A 344 2.78 -19.14 10.73
N GLU A 345 3.58 -18.60 11.64
CA GLU A 345 3.99 -19.29 12.86
C GLU A 345 2.80 -19.65 13.74
N LEU A 346 1.84 -18.73 13.91
CA LEU A 346 0.62 -19.01 14.68
C LEU A 346 -0.25 -20.07 14.02
N TRP A 347 -0.33 -20.06 12.68
CA TRP A 347 -1.10 -21.02 11.91
C TRP A 347 -0.56 -22.45 12.05
N GLU A 348 0.76 -22.60 11.95
CA GLU A 348 1.44 -23.87 12.21
C GLU A 348 1.20 -24.36 13.64
N ARG A 349 1.32 -23.49 14.64
CA ARG A 349 1.06 -23.83 16.05
C ARG A 349 -0.38 -24.21 16.33
N LEU A 350 -1.32 -23.68 15.56
CA LEU A 350 -2.72 -24.12 15.61
C LEU A 350 -2.95 -25.52 15.02
N GLY A 351 -1.92 -26.11 14.42
CA GLY A 351 -1.91 -27.48 13.89
C GLY A 351 -2.24 -27.59 12.41
N HIS A 352 -2.23 -26.48 11.70
CA HIS A 352 -2.43 -26.45 10.24
C HIS A 352 -1.11 -26.66 9.50
N GLN A 353 -1.16 -27.28 8.32
CA GLN A 353 -0.02 -27.53 7.46
C GLN A 353 -0.12 -26.81 6.11
N ASP A 354 -1.31 -26.38 5.75
CA ASP A 354 -1.55 -25.67 4.50
C ASP A 354 -1.00 -24.23 4.59
N PRO A 355 -0.33 -23.72 3.54
CA PRO A 355 0.13 -22.36 3.49
C PRO A 355 -1.03 -21.37 3.63
N LEU A 356 -0.83 -20.32 4.39
CA LEU A 356 -1.83 -19.25 4.57
C LEU A 356 -2.26 -18.59 3.24
N ASP A 357 -1.34 -18.52 2.28
CA ASP A 357 -1.54 -17.88 0.98
C ASP A 357 -2.55 -18.62 0.09
N ASP A 358 -2.76 -19.91 0.35
CA ASP A 358 -3.71 -20.76 -0.38
C ASP A 358 -5.13 -20.72 0.22
N LEU A 359 -5.30 -20.00 1.34
CA LEU A 359 -6.57 -19.99 2.06
C LEU A 359 -7.43 -18.79 1.67
N ALA A 360 -8.74 -19.02 1.64
CA ALA A 360 -9.69 -17.95 1.43
C ALA A 360 -9.76 -17.03 2.66
N PHE A 361 -10.01 -15.73 2.41
CA PHE A 361 -10.33 -14.79 3.48
C PHE A 361 -11.58 -15.25 4.24
N PRO A 362 -11.63 -15.11 5.59
CA PRO A 362 -12.78 -15.57 6.36
C PRO A 362 -14.08 -14.86 5.95
N THR A 363 -15.18 -15.61 5.96
CA THR A 363 -16.51 -15.09 5.61
C THR A 363 -17.33 -14.83 6.85
N ALA A 364 -17.99 -13.67 6.89
CA ALA A 364 -18.87 -13.33 8.00
C ALA A 364 -20.17 -14.16 7.96
N ASP A 365 -20.66 -14.57 9.14
CA ASP A 365 -21.96 -15.17 9.28
C ASP A 365 -23.07 -14.11 9.16
N PRO A 366 -23.96 -14.20 8.15
CA PRO A 366 -25.03 -13.23 7.98
C PRO A 366 -25.98 -13.15 9.18
N GLU A 367 -26.21 -14.27 9.90
CA GLU A 367 -27.08 -14.29 11.07
C GLU A 367 -26.46 -13.48 12.23
N ALA A 368 -25.13 -13.56 12.39
CA ALA A 368 -24.43 -12.77 13.40
C ALA A 368 -24.44 -11.27 13.08
N LEU A 369 -24.45 -10.90 11.79
CA LEU A 369 -24.59 -9.51 11.34
C LEU A 369 -26.02 -9.00 11.52
N ALA A 370 -27.02 -9.79 11.19
CA ALA A 370 -28.44 -9.42 11.30
C ALA A 370 -28.89 -9.16 12.75
N THR A 371 -28.22 -9.79 13.72
CA THR A 371 -28.46 -9.57 15.16
C THR A 371 -27.70 -8.37 15.74
N ALA A 372 -26.91 -7.66 14.94
CA ALA A 372 -26.14 -6.52 15.39
C ALA A 372 -27.04 -5.32 15.69
N ALA A 373 -27.46 -5.19 16.95
CA ALA A 373 -28.18 -4.01 17.41
C ALA A 373 -27.29 -2.76 17.30
N VAL A 374 -27.78 -1.72 16.66
CA VAL A 374 -27.08 -0.43 16.55
C VAL A 374 -27.39 0.41 17.79
N VAL A 375 -26.34 0.79 18.53
CA VAL A 375 -26.48 1.71 19.66
C VAL A 375 -26.34 3.14 19.13
N LEU A 376 -27.41 3.92 19.24
CA LEU A 376 -27.46 5.31 18.81
C LEU A 376 -27.51 6.24 20.03
N PRO A 377 -26.55 7.16 20.19
CA PRO A 377 -26.68 8.20 21.20
C PRO A 377 -27.87 9.12 20.87
N VAL A 378 -28.66 9.42 21.91
CA VAL A 378 -29.82 10.30 21.80
C VAL A 378 -29.52 11.64 22.47
N THR A 379 -29.72 12.73 21.73
CA THR A 379 -29.60 14.10 22.20
C THR A 379 -30.95 14.80 22.17
N VAL A 380 -31.16 15.76 23.07
CA VAL A 380 -32.26 16.71 23.04
C VAL A 380 -31.62 18.10 22.93
N ASP A 381 -31.93 18.83 21.87
CA ASP A 381 -31.37 20.14 21.55
C ASP A 381 -29.83 20.15 21.64
N GLY A 382 -29.19 19.10 21.09
CA GLY A 382 -27.75 18.89 21.04
C GLY A 382 -27.10 18.38 22.35
N ARG A 383 -27.85 18.22 23.45
CA ARG A 383 -27.33 17.69 24.72
C ARG A 383 -27.65 16.19 24.86
N ARG A 384 -26.65 15.35 25.06
CA ARG A 384 -26.81 13.91 25.23
C ARG A 384 -27.72 13.59 26.40
N ARG A 385 -28.69 12.68 26.19
CA ARG A 385 -29.67 12.24 27.20
C ARG A 385 -29.67 10.75 27.46
N GLY A 386 -28.99 9.99 26.62
CA GLY A 386 -28.83 8.55 26.75
C GLY A 386 -28.53 7.92 25.41
N GLU A 387 -28.87 6.66 25.28
CA GLU A 387 -28.67 5.88 24.06
C GLU A 387 -29.85 4.92 23.89
N ILE A 388 -30.18 4.59 22.64
CA ILE A 388 -31.12 3.58 22.26
C ILE A 388 -30.40 2.47 21.52
N THR A 389 -30.93 1.26 21.63
CA THR A 389 -30.50 0.09 20.88
C THR A 389 -31.60 -0.27 19.89
N VAL A 390 -31.31 -0.27 18.60
CA VAL A 390 -32.23 -0.57 17.51
C VAL A 390 -31.63 -1.61 16.57
N GLY A 391 -32.45 -2.27 15.77
CA GLY A 391 -31.95 -3.16 14.71
C GLY A 391 -31.08 -2.40 13.70
N PRO A 392 -30.16 -3.08 12.98
CA PRO A 392 -29.33 -2.43 11.93
C PRO A 392 -30.21 -1.86 10.80
N ASP A 393 -31.33 -2.50 10.52
CA ASP A 393 -32.30 -2.12 9.47
C ASP A 393 -33.49 -1.36 10.04
N ALA A 394 -33.39 -0.85 11.29
CA ALA A 394 -34.47 -0.10 11.92
C ALA A 394 -34.84 1.13 11.08
N ASP A 395 -36.08 1.25 10.72
CA ASP A 395 -36.59 2.40 9.95
C ASP A 395 -36.62 3.68 10.82
N GLU A 396 -36.79 4.81 10.15
CA GLU A 396 -36.80 6.12 10.78
C GLU A 396 -37.85 6.25 11.88
N GLU A 397 -39.00 5.59 11.72
CA GLU A 397 -40.09 5.63 12.67
C GLU A 397 -39.81 4.75 13.90
N GLU A 398 -39.17 3.62 13.72
CA GLU A 398 -38.73 2.75 14.81
C GLU A 398 -37.65 3.46 15.66
N VAL A 399 -36.67 4.05 15.02
CA VAL A 399 -35.61 4.85 15.68
C VAL A 399 -36.23 6.04 16.43
N ARG A 400 -37.16 6.74 15.81
CA ARG A 400 -37.89 7.86 16.41
C ARG A 400 -38.68 7.42 17.64
N ARG A 401 -39.40 6.32 17.55
CA ARG A 401 -40.20 5.76 18.64
C ARG A 401 -39.31 5.36 19.81
N ALA A 402 -38.21 4.66 19.54
CA ALA A 402 -37.25 4.26 20.57
C ALA A 402 -36.61 5.47 21.27
N ALA A 403 -36.24 6.50 20.52
CA ALA A 403 -35.63 7.73 21.05
C ALA A 403 -36.62 8.50 21.95
N LEU A 404 -37.87 8.64 21.57
CA LEU A 404 -38.89 9.32 22.34
C LEU A 404 -39.36 8.55 23.59
N ALA A 405 -39.27 7.21 23.54
CA ALA A 405 -39.59 6.34 24.68
C ALA A 405 -38.45 6.33 25.75
N LEU A 406 -37.26 6.82 25.42
CA LEU A 406 -36.16 6.88 26.39
C LEU A 406 -36.51 7.78 27.58
N GLY A 407 -36.50 7.24 28.79
CA GLY A 407 -37.02 7.90 29.99
C GLY A 407 -36.52 9.34 30.22
N PRO A 408 -35.19 9.64 30.06
CA PRO A 408 -34.69 11.02 30.15
C PRO A 408 -35.21 11.96 29.06
N VAL A 409 -35.50 11.42 27.85
CA VAL A 409 -36.06 12.19 26.72
C VAL A 409 -37.54 12.45 26.97
N ALA A 410 -38.31 11.41 27.27
CA ALA A 410 -39.76 11.49 27.51
C ALA A 410 -40.10 12.54 28.59
N ARG A 411 -39.31 12.59 29.68
CA ARG A 411 -39.48 13.59 30.74
C ARG A 411 -39.25 15.03 30.31
N LEU A 412 -38.35 15.25 29.30
CA LEU A 412 -38.02 16.58 28.81
C LEU A 412 -38.98 17.08 27.74
N VAL A 413 -39.43 16.20 26.86
CA VAL A 413 -40.19 16.61 25.69
C VAL A 413 -41.71 16.63 25.90
N GLY A 414 -42.27 15.89 26.87
CA GLY A 414 -43.71 15.85 27.17
C GLY A 414 -44.60 15.66 25.91
N GLU A 415 -45.92 15.62 26.08
CA GLU A 415 -46.80 15.57 24.95
C GLU A 415 -46.84 16.91 24.20
N GLY A 416 -46.41 16.89 22.90
CA GLY A 416 -46.52 18.01 21.99
C GLY A 416 -45.34 18.96 21.83
N ARG A 417 -44.26 18.79 22.59
CA ARG A 417 -43.05 19.66 22.48
C ARG A 417 -42.01 19.26 21.43
N VAL A 418 -42.19 18.12 20.76
CA VAL A 418 -41.25 17.70 19.71
C VAL A 418 -41.54 18.50 18.42
N ALA A 419 -40.55 19.23 17.94
CA ALA A 419 -40.61 19.89 16.65
C ALA A 419 -40.23 18.95 15.51
N ARG A 420 -39.12 18.23 15.68
CA ARG A 420 -38.64 17.20 14.73
C ARG A 420 -37.67 16.27 15.43
N VAL A 421 -37.48 15.08 14.85
CA VAL A 421 -36.41 14.16 15.21
C VAL A 421 -35.50 14.06 13.99
N VAL A 422 -34.20 14.26 14.19
CA VAL A 422 -33.18 14.14 13.15
C VAL A 422 -32.41 12.86 13.43
N HIS A 423 -32.48 11.90 12.55
CA HIS A 423 -31.72 10.67 12.60
C HIS A 423 -30.57 10.73 11.59
N VAL A 424 -29.35 10.55 12.05
CA VAL A 424 -28.17 10.32 11.23
C VAL A 424 -27.83 8.84 11.36
N PRO A 425 -28.06 8.00 10.32
CA PRO A 425 -27.88 6.56 10.39
C PRO A 425 -26.49 6.17 10.94
N GLY A 426 -26.44 5.25 11.88
CA GLY A 426 -25.22 4.76 12.52
C GLY A 426 -24.48 5.77 13.42
N ARG A 427 -24.97 7.00 13.59
CA ARG A 427 -24.24 8.05 14.33
C ARG A 427 -24.98 8.62 15.52
N ILE A 428 -26.19 9.16 15.34
CA ILE A 428 -26.85 9.93 16.40
C ILE A 428 -28.34 10.15 16.07
N VAL A 429 -29.15 10.26 17.11
CA VAL A 429 -30.51 10.77 17.05
C VAL A 429 -30.60 12.08 17.83
N ASN A 430 -31.07 13.17 17.21
CA ASN A 430 -31.28 14.43 17.88
C ASN A 430 -32.77 14.81 17.86
N VAL A 431 -33.36 14.90 19.05
CA VAL A 431 -34.73 15.38 19.25
C VAL A 431 -34.67 16.91 19.41
N VAL A 432 -35.36 17.63 18.54
CA VAL A 432 -35.45 19.09 18.58
C VAL A 432 -36.80 19.48 19.17
N THR A 433 -36.78 20.29 20.24
CA THR A 433 -38.00 20.75 20.90
C THR A 433 -38.52 22.03 20.26
N ARG A 434 -39.83 22.30 20.44
CA ARG A 434 -40.41 23.61 20.17
C ARG A 434 -40.05 24.56 21.30
N ALA A 435 -39.69 25.77 20.97
CA ALA A 435 -39.42 26.83 21.95
C ALA A 435 -40.64 27.18 22.80
#